data_e5d74ce107b4296d5c15b089320c0676
#
_entry.id   e5d74ce107b4296d5c15b089320c0676
#
_cell.length_a   1.000
_cell.length_b   1.000
_cell.length_c   1.000
_cell.angle_alpha   90.00
_cell.angle_beta   90.00
_cell.angle_gamma   90.00
#
_symmetry.space_group_name_H-M   'P 1'
#
loop_
_entity.id
_entity.type
_entity.pdbx_description
1 polymer ?
#
loop_
_entity_poly.entity_id
_entity_poly.type
_entity_poly.pdbx_seq_one_letter_code
_entity_poly.pdbx_strand_id
1 'polypeptide(L)'
;GIQRIPAGEVTSQFRIWFNPSLQSQIFMVPAIVGLLLSLVTLLLTSLAIVKEKEIGTLEQLIVTPIKSYQLIAGKLIPFVILGFVSVIIVLTGMKFIFKIDVKGDVIFLFASSFIYILSTLGLGLLVSTFSKTQQQAMMLAVFAIMLPLVFLSGFAFPVENMPEIFQDISVIIPLKYFLLIIRGVILKGAGFAEHWQDGLAMF
;
A
#
# COMPACT_ATOMS: atom_id res chain seq x y z
N GLY A 1 -53.20 10.92 42.01
CA GLY A 1 -51.76 11.02 41.85
C GLY A 1 -51.36 10.30 40.57
N ILE A 2 -50.94 11.05 39.52
CA ILE A 2 -50.42 10.49 38.29
C ILE A 2 -48.95 10.15 38.59
N GLN A 3 -48.60 8.87 38.69
CA GLN A 3 -47.20 8.42 38.75
C GLN A 3 -46.57 8.72 37.39
N ARG A 4 -45.64 9.67 37.35
CA ARG A 4 -44.75 9.87 36.20
C ARG A 4 -43.77 8.69 36.14
N ILE A 5 -43.91 7.83 35.16
CA ILE A 5 -42.90 6.83 34.81
C ILE A 5 -41.67 7.63 34.34
N PRO A 6 -40.47 7.46 34.95
CA PRO A 6 -39.27 8.10 34.44
C PRO A 6 -39.02 7.59 33.03
N ALA A 7 -38.95 8.52 32.07
CA ALA A 7 -38.53 8.19 30.72
C ALA A 7 -37.14 7.58 30.82
N GLY A 8 -37.00 6.30 30.42
CA GLY A 8 -35.72 5.63 30.41
C GLY A 8 -34.74 6.41 29.52
N GLU A 9 -33.61 6.82 30.07
CA GLU A 9 -32.52 7.39 29.29
C GLU A 9 -32.05 6.35 28.26
N VAL A 10 -32.32 6.62 26.99
CA VAL A 10 -31.77 5.85 25.89
C VAL A 10 -30.31 6.25 25.71
N THR A 11 -29.43 5.58 26.40
CA THR A 11 -27.98 5.71 26.19
C THR A 11 -27.59 4.89 24.99
N SER A 12 -27.28 5.55 23.87
CA SER A 12 -26.71 4.88 22.70
C SER A 12 -25.28 4.49 23.02
N GLN A 13 -25.04 3.17 23.18
CA GLN A 13 -23.68 2.64 23.28
C GLN A 13 -23.20 2.26 21.89
N PHE A 14 -22.26 3.01 21.33
CA PHE A 14 -21.56 2.64 20.10
C PHE A 14 -20.66 1.44 20.39
N ARG A 15 -20.99 0.27 19.85
CA ARG A 15 -20.19 -0.94 19.99
C ARG A 15 -19.38 -1.15 18.71
N ILE A 16 -18.09 -0.83 18.76
CA ILE A 16 -17.17 -1.06 17.65
C ILE A 16 -16.55 -2.45 17.82
N TRP A 17 -16.93 -3.39 16.96
CA TRP A 17 -16.60 -4.83 17.09
C TRP A 17 -15.12 -5.14 16.93
N PHE A 18 -14.40 -4.43 16.07
CA PHE A 18 -13.00 -4.75 15.73
C PHE A 18 -11.97 -3.83 16.41
N ASN A 19 -12.41 -2.76 17.06
CA ASN A 19 -11.56 -1.86 17.84
C ASN A 19 -12.33 -1.31 19.05
N PRO A 20 -12.65 -2.15 20.07
CA PRO A 20 -13.46 -1.76 21.22
C PRO A 20 -12.85 -0.61 22.03
N SER A 21 -11.52 -0.48 22.01
CA SER A 21 -10.78 0.54 22.75
C SER A 21 -10.51 1.82 21.95
N LEU A 22 -11.01 1.90 20.68
CA LEU A 22 -10.82 3.05 19.77
C LEU A 22 -9.34 3.44 19.61
N GLN A 23 -8.44 2.46 19.66
CA GLN A 23 -7.02 2.71 19.52
C GLN A 23 -6.68 2.95 18.04
N SER A 24 -6.29 4.18 17.73
CA SER A 24 -5.86 4.56 16.37
C SER A 24 -4.71 3.68 15.84
N GLN A 25 -3.89 3.13 16.73
CA GLN A 25 -2.77 2.26 16.39
C GLN A 25 -3.23 1.00 15.64
N ILE A 26 -4.32 0.37 16.07
CA ILE A 26 -4.84 -0.87 15.45
C ILE A 26 -5.26 -0.61 13.98
N PHE A 27 -5.74 0.58 13.67
CA PHE A 27 -6.15 0.95 12.32
C PHE A 27 -4.98 1.47 11.46
N MET A 28 -4.06 2.26 12.05
CA MET A 28 -2.99 2.92 11.33
C MET A 28 -1.78 2.01 11.07
N VAL A 29 -1.41 1.14 12.04
CA VAL A 29 -0.21 0.32 11.91
C VAL A 29 -0.25 -0.61 10.67
N PRO A 30 -1.34 -1.35 10.38
CA PRO A 30 -1.43 -2.11 9.14
C PRO A 30 -1.34 -1.24 7.88
N ALA A 31 -1.86 -0.04 7.93
CA ALA A 31 -1.83 0.87 6.78
C ALA A 31 -0.42 1.43 6.51
N ILE A 32 0.38 1.63 7.57
CA ILE A 32 1.78 2.03 7.44
C ILE A 32 2.59 0.97 6.69
N VAL A 33 2.26 -0.33 6.82
CA VAL A 33 2.90 -1.40 6.05
C VAL A 33 2.80 -1.13 4.55
N GLY A 34 1.59 -0.86 4.06
CA GLY A 34 1.36 -0.57 2.63
C GLY A 34 2.09 0.68 2.17
N LEU A 35 2.10 1.72 3.00
CA LEU A 35 2.76 2.97 2.67
C LEU A 35 4.29 2.81 2.62
N LEU A 36 4.89 2.10 3.57
CA LEU A 36 6.33 1.82 3.58
C LEU A 36 6.73 0.96 2.37
N LEU A 37 5.93 -0.05 2.02
CA LEU A 37 6.15 -0.84 0.82
C LEU A 37 6.16 0.03 -0.43
N SER A 38 5.16 0.91 -0.60
CA SER A 38 5.12 1.84 -1.72
C SER A 38 6.36 2.71 -1.79
N LEU A 39 6.74 3.28 -0.65
CA LEU A 39 7.88 4.19 -0.58
C LEU A 39 9.17 3.49 -0.98
N VAL A 40 9.44 2.31 -0.40
CA VAL A 40 10.66 1.55 -0.68
C VAL A 40 10.70 1.10 -2.14
N THR A 41 9.64 0.44 -2.63
CA THR A 41 9.63 -0.13 -3.97
C THR A 41 9.63 0.93 -5.06
N LEU A 42 8.81 1.97 -4.93
CA LEU A 42 8.69 3.06 -5.90
C LEU A 42 9.97 3.90 -5.99
N LEU A 43 10.52 4.33 -4.83
CA LEU A 43 11.74 5.15 -4.83
C LEU A 43 12.95 4.36 -5.31
N LEU A 44 13.18 3.15 -4.77
CA LEU A 44 14.35 2.36 -5.17
C LEU A 44 14.32 2.06 -6.67
N THR A 45 13.15 1.68 -7.22
CA THR A 45 13.04 1.37 -8.64
C THR A 45 13.27 2.59 -9.51
N SER A 46 12.59 3.71 -9.21
CA SER A 46 12.74 4.92 -10.00
C SER A 46 14.16 5.47 -9.97
N LEU A 47 14.78 5.53 -8.78
CA LEU A 47 16.13 6.04 -8.62
C LEU A 47 17.19 5.14 -9.26
N ALA A 48 17.07 3.81 -9.14
CA ALA A 48 18.03 2.88 -9.72
C ALA A 48 18.08 2.98 -11.24
N ILE A 49 16.93 3.10 -11.89
CA ILE A 49 16.86 3.21 -13.35
C ILE A 49 17.33 4.59 -13.82
N VAL A 50 16.89 5.65 -13.13
CA VAL A 50 17.28 7.02 -13.50
C VAL A 50 18.76 7.26 -13.26
N LYS A 51 19.36 6.66 -12.23
CA LYS A 51 20.80 6.71 -11.99
C LYS A 51 21.60 6.19 -13.19
N GLU A 52 21.21 5.07 -13.78
CA GLU A 52 21.89 4.53 -14.96
C GLU A 52 21.70 5.40 -16.20
N LYS A 53 20.51 6.03 -16.31
CA LYS A 53 20.20 6.99 -17.36
C LYS A 53 21.07 8.26 -17.23
N GLU A 54 21.23 8.76 -16.00
CA GLU A 54 22.01 9.96 -15.70
C GLU A 54 23.51 9.76 -15.91
N ILE A 55 24.03 8.55 -15.62
CA ILE A 55 25.45 8.20 -15.81
C ILE A 55 25.74 7.80 -17.27
N GLY A 56 24.70 7.52 -18.10
CA GLY A 56 24.86 7.09 -19.48
C GLY A 56 25.11 5.58 -19.65
N THR A 57 25.08 4.78 -18.59
CA THR A 57 25.28 3.34 -18.66
C THR A 57 24.10 2.60 -19.29
N LEU A 58 22.91 3.20 -19.29
CA LEU A 58 21.73 2.63 -19.93
C LEU A 58 21.94 2.48 -21.45
N GLU A 59 22.57 3.45 -22.11
CA GLU A 59 22.86 3.42 -23.55
C GLU A 59 23.80 2.26 -23.89
N GLN A 60 24.79 1.94 -23.05
CA GLN A 60 25.69 0.82 -23.21
C GLN A 60 24.96 -0.52 -23.10
N LEU A 61 23.94 -0.61 -22.23
CA LEU A 61 23.13 -1.82 -22.07
C LEU A 61 22.21 -2.06 -23.28
N ILE A 62 21.71 -1.02 -23.93
CA ILE A 62 20.83 -1.11 -25.11
C ILE A 62 21.58 -1.66 -26.33
N VAL A 63 22.90 -1.43 -26.44
CA VAL A 63 23.72 -1.94 -27.56
C VAL A 63 24.07 -3.43 -27.41
N THR A 64 23.85 -4.00 -26.21
CA THR A 64 24.08 -5.43 -25.95
C THR A 64 22.97 -6.30 -26.55
N PRO A 65 23.23 -7.58 -26.95
CA PRO A 65 22.22 -8.48 -27.50
C PRO A 65 21.19 -8.96 -26.43
N ILE A 66 20.93 -8.18 -25.39
CA ILE A 66 19.98 -8.49 -24.32
C ILE A 66 18.60 -8.00 -24.72
N LYS A 67 17.56 -8.84 -24.56
CA LYS A 67 16.18 -8.42 -24.80
C LYS A 67 15.69 -7.47 -23.69
N SER A 68 14.90 -6.47 -24.06
CA SER A 68 14.42 -5.44 -23.12
C SER A 68 13.73 -6.02 -21.86
N TYR A 69 12.96 -7.11 -22.00
CA TYR A 69 12.31 -7.74 -20.85
C TYR A 69 13.31 -8.40 -19.87
N GLN A 70 14.45 -8.92 -20.38
CA GLN A 70 15.49 -9.51 -19.53
C GLN A 70 16.20 -8.43 -18.72
N LEU A 71 16.45 -7.28 -19.34
CA LEU A 71 17.02 -6.12 -18.67
C LEU A 71 16.10 -5.62 -17.54
N ILE A 72 14.81 -5.42 -17.85
CA ILE A 72 13.83 -4.95 -16.89
C ILE A 72 13.64 -5.97 -15.76
N ALA A 73 13.44 -7.25 -16.09
CA ALA A 73 13.27 -8.31 -15.10
C ALA A 73 14.50 -8.43 -14.18
N GLY A 74 15.71 -8.40 -14.74
CA GLY A 74 16.95 -8.47 -13.96
C GLY A 74 17.09 -7.33 -12.96
N LYS A 75 16.56 -6.14 -13.29
CA LYS A 75 16.57 -4.99 -12.37
C LYS A 75 15.44 -5.05 -11.33
N LEU A 76 14.25 -5.53 -11.71
CA LEU A 76 13.11 -5.56 -10.82
C LEU A 76 13.20 -6.69 -9.80
N ILE A 77 13.75 -7.86 -10.13
CA ILE A 77 13.86 -9.00 -9.21
C ILE A 77 14.49 -8.63 -7.86
N PRO A 78 15.63 -7.92 -7.78
CA PRO A 78 16.19 -7.50 -6.50
C PRO A 78 15.23 -6.62 -5.69
N PHE A 79 14.46 -5.75 -6.34
CA PHE A 79 13.51 -4.87 -5.65
C PHE A 79 12.26 -5.63 -5.17
N VAL A 80 11.82 -6.66 -5.89
CA VAL A 80 10.79 -7.59 -5.41
C VAL A 80 11.25 -8.27 -4.13
N ILE A 81 12.48 -8.79 -4.11
CA ILE A 81 13.06 -9.43 -2.91
C ILE A 81 13.12 -8.44 -1.75
N LEU A 82 13.62 -7.22 -1.97
CA LEU A 82 13.65 -6.16 -0.96
C LEU A 82 12.26 -5.78 -0.48
N GLY A 83 11.27 -5.75 -1.37
CA GLY A 83 9.87 -5.55 -1.02
C GLY A 83 9.37 -6.63 -0.06
N PHE A 84 9.62 -7.91 -0.36
CA PHE A 84 9.24 -9.02 0.53
C PHE A 84 9.96 -8.98 1.88
N VAL A 85 11.25 -8.68 1.89
CA VAL A 85 12.02 -8.50 3.14
C VAL A 85 11.39 -7.37 3.96
N SER A 86 10.99 -6.27 3.33
CA SER A 86 10.30 -5.16 4.00
C SER A 86 8.96 -5.60 4.60
N VAL A 87 8.15 -6.40 3.88
CA VAL A 87 6.90 -6.98 4.42
C VAL A 87 7.20 -7.78 5.68
N ILE A 88 8.18 -8.68 5.63
CA ILE A 88 8.53 -9.53 6.77
C ILE A 88 8.97 -8.69 7.97
N ILE A 89 9.85 -7.71 7.75
CA ILE A 89 10.34 -6.82 8.81
C ILE A 89 9.19 -6.07 9.47
N VAL A 90 8.31 -5.47 8.66
CA VAL A 90 7.22 -4.63 9.18
C VAL A 90 6.16 -5.48 9.88
N LEU A 91 5.79 -6.65 9.34
CA LEU A 91 4.87 -7.59 10.02
C LEU A 91 5.46 -8.11 11.33
N THR A 92 6.76 -8.39 11.35
CA THR A 92 7.47 -8.80 12.57
C THR A 92 7.44 -7.67 13.60
N GLY A 93 7.76 -6.45 13.19
CA GLY A 93 7.67 -5.26 14.05
C GLY A 93 6.26 -5.02 14.59
N MET A 94 5.23 -5.21 13.73
CA MET A 94 3.84 -5.10 14.11
C MET A 94 3.49 -6.10 15.23
N LYS A 95 3.94 -7.34 15.13
CA LYS A 95 3.70 -8.38 16.14
C LYS A 95 4.44 -8.11 17.45
N PHE A 96 5.76 -7.82 17.39
CA PHE A 96 6.58 -7.71 18.59
C PHE A 96 6.47 -6.37 19.29
N ILE A 97 6.36 -5.25 18.53
CA ILE A 97 6.32 -3.91 19.10
C ILE A 97 4.88 -3.51 19.46
N PHE A 98 3.94 -3.69 18.50
CA PHE A 98 2.55 -3.26 18.68
C PHE A 98 1.64 -4.35 19.24
N LYS A 99 2.13 -5.59 19.36
CA LYS A 99 1.37 -6.76 19.84
C LYS A 99 0.07 -7.01 19.05
N ILE A 100 0.12 -6.72 17.74
CA ILE A 100 -0.98 -6.95 16.82
C ILE A 100 -0.67 -8.25 16.07
N ASP A 101 -1.45 -9.31 16.32
CA ASP A 101 -1.33 -10.58 15.62
C ASP A 101 -2.16 -10.58 14.32
N VAL A 102 -1.61 -11.26 13.30
CA VAL A 102 -2.34 -11.51 12.05
C VAL A 102 -3.37 -12.60 12.32
N LYS A 103 -4.66 -12.27 12.20
CA LYS A 103 -5.77 -13.20 12.48
C LYS A 103 -6.19 -14.01 11.28
N GLY A 104 -5.93 -13.52 10.08
CA GLY A 104 -6.38 -14.12 8.82
C GLY A 104 -5.29 -14.93 8.12
N ASP A 105 -5.54 -15.23 6.84
CA ASP A 105 -4.67 -16.05 6.01
C ASP A 105 -3.38 -15.29 5.64
N VAL A 106 -2.27 -15.75 6.19
CA VAL A 106 -0.92 -15.19 5.95
C VAL A 106 -0.49 -15.44 4.50
N ILE A 107 -0.86 -16.56 3.89
CA ILE A 107 -0.49 -16.87 2.50
C ILE A 107 -1.16 -15.87 1.56
N PHE A 108 -2.44 -15.58 1.79
CA PHE A 108 -3.18 -14.58 1.04
C PHE A 108 -2.57 -13.18 1.20
N LEU A 109 -2.13 -12.82 2.41
CA LEU A 109 -1.44 -11.55 2.67
C LEU A 109 -0.13 -11.43 1.88
N PHE A 110 0.68 -12.50 1.83
CA PHE A 110 1.92 -12.49 1.04
C PHE A 110 1.64 -12.46 -0.47
N ALA A 111 0.63 -13.18 -0.96
CA ALA A 111 0.23 -13.14 -2.36
C ALA A 111 -0.25 -11.73 -2.76
N SER A 112 -1.08 -11.10 -1.94
CA SER A 112 -1.55 -9.73 -2.15
C SER A 112 -0.39 -8.72 -2.10
N SER A 113 0.55 -8.91 -1.18
CA SER A 113 1.76 -8.08 -1.10
C SER A 113 2.62 -8.22 -2.35
N PHE A 114 2.70 -9.42 -2.95
CA PHE A 114 3.41 -9.62 -4.21
C PHE A 114 2.80 -8.81 -5.35
N ILE A 115 1.49 -8.90 -5.53
CA ILE A 115 0.76 -8.12 -6.55
C ILE A 115 0.97 -6.63 -6.32
N TYR A 116 0.87 -6.19 -5.07
CA TYR A 116 1.06 -4.80 -4.69
C TYR A 116 2.49 -4.30 -4.97
N ILE A 117 3.51 -5.10 -4.66
CA ILE A 117 4.91 -4.79 -4.97
C ILE A 117 5.08 -4.64 -6.49
N LEU A 118 4.54 -5.54 -7.31
CA LEU A 118 4.62 -5.44 -8.77
C LEU A 118 3.96 -4.16 -9.28
N SER A 119 2.80 -3.80 -8.76
CA SER A 119 2.10 -2.56 -9.13
C SER A 119 2.93 -1.31 -8.79
N THR A 120 3.50 -1.25 -7.58
CA THR A 120 4.33 -0.11 -7.15
C THR A 120 5.67 -0.04 -7.88
N LEU A 121 6.27 -1.18 -8.24
CA LEU A 121 7.43 -1.23 -9.13
C LEU A 121 7.10 -0.69 -10.52
N GLY A 122 5.91 -1.01 -11.06
CA GLY A 122 5.39 -0.44 -12.30
C GLY A 122 5.29 1.08 -12.26
N LEU A 123 4.77 1.63 -11.16
CA LEU A 123 4.74 3.08 -10.93
C LEU A 123 6.16 3.67 -10.84
N GLY A 124 7.11 2.97 -10.23
CA GLY A 124 8.52 3.38 -10.20
C GLY A 124 9.15 3.42 -11.59
N LEU A 125 8.85 2.43 -12.44
CA LEU A 125 9.24 2.43 -13.85
C LEU A 125 8.65 3.62 -14.59
N LEU A 126 7.37 3.92 -14.38
CA LEU A 126 6.68 5.06 -14.98
C LEU A 126 7.38 6.38 -14.61
N VAL A 127 7.68 6.60 -13.33
CA VAL A 127 8.45 7.77 -12.87
C VAL A 127 9.80 7.85 -13.58
N SER A 128 10.51 6.72 -13.72
CA SER A 128 11.82 6.67 -14.38
C SER A 128 11.76 7.07 -15.86
N THR A 129 10.62 6.83 -16.50
CA THR A 129 10.42 7.18 -17.91
C THR A 129 10.38 8.70 -18.12
N PHE A 130 9.72 9.41 -17.22
CA PHE A 130 9.59 10.88 -17.28
C PHE A 130 10.78 11.62 -16.69
N SER A 131 11.67 10.95 -15.94
CA SER A 131 12.78 11.58 -15.25
C SER A 131 14.10 11.44 -16.02
N LYS A 132 14.91 12.50 -15.99
CA LYS A 132 16.26 12.53 -16.56
C LYS A 132 17.35 12.48 -15.46
N THR A 133 17.06 12.99 -14.27
CA THR A 133 17.98 13.05 -13.13
C THR A 133 17.34 12.40 -11.90
N GLN A 134 18.16 11.89 -10.99
CA GLN A 134 17.70 11.30 -9.73
C GLN A 134 16.88 12.28 -8.90
N GLN A 135 17.28 13.57 -8.88
CA GLN A 135 16.54 14.60 -8.17
C GLN A 135 15.12 14.76 -8.76
N GLN A 136 14.99 14.80 -10.08
CA GLN A 136 13.70 14.89 -10.77
C GLN A 136 12.84 13.66 -10.47
N ALA A 137 13.45 12.46 -10.50
CA ALA A 137 12.74 11.22 -10.19
C ALA A 137 12.18 11.23 -8.76
N MET A 138 13.00 11.69 -7.79
CA MET A 138 12.57 11.78 -6.39
C MET A 138 11.42 12.77 -6.22
N MET A 139 11.49 13.94 -6.85
CA MET A 139 10.40 14.92 -6.81
C MET A 139 9.11 14.37 -7.41
N LEU A 140 9.18 13.75 -8.59
CA LEU A 140 8.01 13.14 -9.24
C LEU A 140 7.45 11.99 -8.39
N ALA A 141 8.31 11.11 -7.86
CA ALA A 141 7.87 10.01 -7.01
C ALA A 141 7.13 10.49 -5.76
N VAL A 142 7.66 11.50 -5.08
CA VAL A 142 7.06 12.01 -3.83
C VAL A 142 5.81 12.83 -4.12
N PHE A 143 5.87 13.83 -5.00
CA PHE A 143 4.77 14.77 -5.18
C PHE A 143 3.69 14.28 -6.14
N ALA A 144 4.05 13.59 -7.23
CA ALA A 144 3.09 13.15 -8.23
C ALA A 144 2.47 11.78 -7.91
N ILE A 145 3.17 10.91 -7.18
CA ILE A 145 2.71 9.55 -6.88
C ILE A 145 2.41 9.36 -5.40
N MET A 146 3.39 9.61 -4.50
CA MET A 146 3.21 9.31 -3.07
C MET A 146 2.17 10.19 -2.40
N LEU A 147 2.08 11.47 -2.79
CA LEU A 147 1.11 12.38 -2.19
C LEU A 147 -0.33 11.96 -2.53
N PRO A 148 -0.73 11.69 -3.78
CA PRO A 148 -2.03 11.09 -4.09
C PRO A 148 -2.25 9.73 -3.42
N LEU A 149 -1.24 8.84 -3.37
CA LEU A 149 -1.33 7.56 -2.67
C LEU A 149 -1.73 7.74 -1.21
N VAL A 150 -1.11 8.67 -0.48
CA VAL A 150 -1.40 8.92 0.94
C VAL A 150 -2.81 9.50 1.14
N PHE A 151 -3.20 10.48 0.32
CA PHE A 151 -4.47 11.19 0.55
C PHE A 151 -5.68 10.47 -0.04
N LEU A 152 -5.55 9.81 -1.18
CA LEU A 152 -6.70 9.25 -1.90
C LEU A 152 -6.88 7.73 -1.70
N SER A 153 -5.95 7.05 -1.01
CA SER A 153 -6.04 5.60 -0.79
C SER A 153 -6.94 5.18 0.39
N GLY A 154 -7.43 6.12 1.18
CA GLY A 154 -8.08 5.78 2.45
C GLY A 154 -7.10 5.57 3.61
N PHE A 155 -5.83 5.98 3.43
CA PHE A 155 -4.84 5.98 4.51
C PHE A 155 -5.09 7.09 5.52
N ALA A 156 -5.12 8.34 5.07
CA ALA A 156 -5.31 9.52 5.92
C ALA A 156 -6.78 9.74 6.27
N PHE A 157 -7.67 9.60 5.30
CA PHE A 157 -9.10 9.80 5.45
C PHE A 157 -9.88 8.67 4.79
N PRO A 158 -11.02 8.20 5.37
CA PRO A 158 -11.89 7.24 4.70
C PRO A 158 -12.36 7.76 3.35
N VAL A 159 -12.30 6.91 2.32
CA VAL A 159 -12.63 7.29 0.93
C VAL A 159 -14.10 7.72 0.81
N GLU A 160 -14.98 7.12 1.63
CA GLU A 160 -16.42 7.42 1.65
C GLU A 160 -16.74 8.87 2.06
N ASN A 161 -15.81 9.52 2.77
CA ASN A 161 -15.96 10.92 3.23
C ASN A 161 -15.39 11.95 2.25
N MET A 162 -14.86 11.50 1.10
CA MET A 162 -14.30 12.37 0.06
C MET A 162 -15.40 12.81 -0.92
N PRO A 163 -15.24 13.97 -1.59
CA PRO A 163 -16.08 14.33 -2.74
C PRO A 163 -16.02 13.26 -3.85
N GLU A 164 -17.11 13.06 -4.59
CA GLU A 164 -17.26 12.00 -5.62
C GLU A 164 -16.09 11.93 -6.60
N ILE A 165 -15.60 13.09 -7.08
CA ILE A 165 -14.46 13.17 -8.00
C ILE A 165 -13.21 12.47 -7.44
N PHE A 166 -12.93 12.63 -6.14
CA PHE A 166 -11.78 11.98 -5.50
C PHE A 166 -12.02 10.49 -5.23
N GLN A 167 -13.27 10.09 -5.00
CA GLN A 167 -13.64 8.67 -4.89
C GLN A 167 -13.39 7.95 -6.22
N ASP A 168 -13.75 8.55 -7.35
CA ASP A 168 -13.51 7.99 -8.69
C ASP A 168 -12.01 7.86 -8.98
N ILE A 169 -11.22 8.90 -8.68
CA ILE A 169 -9.76 8.85 -8.84
C ILE A 169 -9.14 7.78 -7.94
N SER A 170 -9.68 7.58 -6.74
CA SER A 170 -9.18 6.59 -5.78
C SER A 170 -9.25 5.15 -6.29
N VAL A 171 -10.11 4.87 -7.28
CA VAL A 171 -10.26 3.54 -7.91
C VAL A 171 -8.97 3.10 -8.63
N ILE A 172 -8.19 4.05 -9.16
CA ILE A 172 -6.94 3.77 -9.89
C ILE A 172 -5.77 3.51 -8.93
N ILE A 173 -5.97 3.81 -7.63
CA ILE A 173 -4.88 3.78 -6.65
C ILE A 173 -4.72 2.37 -6.05
N PRO A 174 -3.61 1.65 -6.33
CA PRO A 174 -3.42 0.28 -5.85
C PRO A 174 -3.34 0.19 -4.32
N LEU A 175 -2.83 1.22 -3.65
CA LEU A 175 -2.75 1.27 -2.19
C LEU A 175 -4.13 1.15 -1.53
N LYS A 176 -5.20 1.68 -2.12
CA LYS A 176 -6.57 1.57 -1.60
C LYS A 176 -6.96 0.10 -1.37
N TYR A 177 -6.80 -0.72 -2.40
CA TYR A 177 -7.15 -2.14 -2.35
C TYR A 177 -6.25 -2.91 -1.40
N PHE A 178 -4.95 -2.61 -1.42
CA PHE A 178 -4.02 -3.23 -0.49
C PHE A 178 -4.34 -2.91 0.97
N LEU A 179 -4.78 -1.66 1.27
CA LEU A 179 -5.23 -1.28 2.60
C LEU A 179 -6.50 -2.02 3.05
N LEU A 180 -7.44 -2.26 2.13
CA LEU A 180 -8.63 -3.06 2.42
C LEU A 180 -8.25 -4.50 2.77
N ILE A 181 -7.38 -5.11 1.98
CA ILE A 181 -6.90 -6.48 2.19
C ILE A 181 -6.12 -6.58 3.50
N ILE A 182 -5.12 -5.74 3.72
CA ILE A 182 -4.25 -5.86 4.90
C ILE A 182 -5.04 -5.63 6.19
N ARG A 183 -5.96 -4.65 6.20
CA ARG A 183 -6.85 -4.43 7.34
C ARG A 183 -7.85 -5.58 7.52
N GLY A 184 -8.40 -6.13 6.43
CA GLY A 184 -9.28 -7.29 6.45
C GLY A 184 -8.59 -8.52 7.05
N VAL A 185 -7.42 -8.85 6.57
CA VAL A 185 -6.64 -10.01 7.03
C VAL A 185 -6.18 -9.84 8.49
N ILE A 186 -5.64 -8.66 8.84
CA ILE A 186 -5.08 -8.46 10.19
C ILE A 186 -6.18 -8.30 11.24
N LEU A 187 -7.20 -7.49 10.98
CA LEU A 187 -8.19 -7.11 12.00
C LEU A 187 -9.40 -8.04 12.05
N LYS A 188 -9.90 -8.43 10.87
CA LYS A 188 -11.13 -9.22 10.75
C LYS A 188 -10.87 -10.73 10.63
N GLY A 189 -9.64 -11.13 10.30
CA GLY A 189 -9.34 -12.53 9.99
C GLY A 189 -9.88 -12.98 8.63
N ALA A 190 -10.14 -12.01 7.73
CA ALA A 190 -10.64 -12.27 6.40
C ALA A 190 -9.64 -13.08 5.57
N GLY A 191 -10.15 -13.93 4.67
CA GLY A 191 -9.35 -14.75 3.77
C GLY A 191 -9.58 -14.39 2.31
N PHE A 192 -9.06 -15.25 1.42
CA PHE A 192 -9.15 -15.10 -0.03
C PHE A 192 -10.60 -14.91 -0.54
N ALA A 193 -11.57 -15.64 0.04
CA ALA A 193 -12.95 -15.62 -0.43
C ALA A 193 -13.64 -14.24 -0.31
N GLU A 194 -13.18 -13.39 0.62
CA GLU A 194 -13.78 -12.08 0.90
C GLU A 194 -13.14 -10.94 0.10
N HIS A 195 -11.85 -11.06 -0.26
CA HIS A 195 -11.05 -9.96 -0.83
C HIS A 195 -10.36 -10.28 -2.17
N TRP A 196 -10.77 -11.36 -2.87
CA TRP A 196 -10.16 -11.71 -4.17
C TRP A 196 -10.38 -10.64 -5.25
N GLN A 197 -11.51 -9.94 -5.20
CA GLN A 197 -11.82 -8.83 -6.11
C GLN A 197 -10.90 -7.64 -5.89
N ASP A 198 -10.59 -7.32 -4.63
CA ASP A 198 -9.64 -6.25 -4.29
C ASP A 198 -8.23 -6.60 -4.75
N GLY A 199 -7.86 -7.89 -4.68
CA GLY A 199 -6.58 -8.39 -5.21
C GLY A 199 -6.45 -8.21 -6.72
N LEU A 200 -7.51 -8.47 -7.48
CA LEU A 200 -7.53 -8.25 -8.94
C LEU A 200 -7.52 -6.77 -9.31
N ALA A 201 -8.15 -5.91 -8.54
CA ALA A 201 -8.23 -4.48 -8.80
C ALA A 201 -6.88 -3.74 -8.59
N MET A 202 -5.88 -4.39 -7.97
CA MET A 202 -4.52 -3.84 -7.85
C MET A 202 -3.68 -3.95 -9.14
N PHE A 203 -4.13 -4.77 -10.11
CA PHE A 203 -3.43 -5.04 -11.36
C PHE A 203 -3.89 -4.12 -12.48
#